data_5839539e41ccde2e4f864aa44aa4abd9
#
_entry.id   5839539e41ccde2e4f864aa44aa4abd9
#
_cell.length_a   1.000
_cell.length_b   1.000
_cell.length_c   1.000
_cell.angle_alpha   90.00
_cell.angle_beta   90.00
_cell.angle_gamma   90.00
#
_symmetry.space_group_name_H-M   'P 1'
#
loop_
_entity.id
_entity.type
_entity.pdbx_description
1 polymer ?
#
loop_
_entity_poly.entity_id
_entity_poly.type
_entity_poly.pdbx_seq_one_letter_code
_entity_poly.pdbx_strand_id
1 'polypeptide(L)'
;MRSLLVIIDGLGDDPIPVWNGLTPFQYAEHKNIDNLIRLGTYSEASICEDDFIPESLSCILRLLGVLQQDFPTNRAYLELLAHDRDISEYEMVLRCNLVSIDKNDTLVSFNGQGLSAQAMAEAAEACNEFWAGIEFMHLSMYRNLLILDKDKRILNNCVIPPPHESMGENINLLLGALKEKSLLLKHFIEGTSKSLERFNHDELRYMLYPWGPSERKDLPAFKFLHSLKGAAVCEAEIVRGIAKGLQLTAPKIAGATADIDTNIAAKTAATLKLLEENDFVLTHFNGADEAAHRYDYQGKADFISAIDKEFLEPIINNVREPLRIIICGDHVTSSVNGKHNKHAVPVVAAQINTATIPVKINNYQDILKFLMRASDMRG
;
A
#
# COMPACT_ATOMS: atom_id res chain seq x y z
N MET A 1 16.00 -5.88 22.70
CA MET A 1 16.49 -4.96 21.65
C MET A 1 15.31 -4.64 20.77
N ARG A 2 15.03 -3.36 20.52
CA ARG A 2 13.96 -2.88 19.64
C ARG A 2 14.28 -3.12 18.18
N SER A 3 13.25 -3.15 17.34
CA SER A 3 13.39 -3.37 15.89
C SER A 3 12.63 -2.31 15.09
N LEU A 4 13.27 -1.79 14.06
CA LEU A 4 12.69 -0.85 13.09
C LEU A 4 12.73 -1.47 11.69
N LEU A 5 11.57 -1.65 11.10
CA LEU A 5 11.42 -2.00 9.70
C LEU A 5 11.05 -0.74 8.91
N VAL A 6 11.92 -0.30 8.02
CA VAL A 6 11.65 0.79 7.09
C VAL A 6 11.35 0.18 5.73
N ILE A 7 10.13 0.32 5.27
CA ILE A 7 9.74 -0.05 3.91
C ILE A 7 9.70 1.22 3.07
N ILE A 8 10.54 1.28 2.06
CA ILE A 8 10.45 2.25 0.97
C ILE A 8 9.79 1.50 -0.18
N ASP A 9 8.49 1.72 -0.34
CA ASP A 9 7.65 1.03 -1.33
C ASP A 9 8.23 1.24 -2.73
N GLY A 10 8.38 0.15 -3.47
CA GLY A 10 9.00 0.18 -4.79
C GLY A 10 10.48 0.58 -4.78
N LEU A 11 11.27 0.37 -3.70
CA LEU A 11 12.69 0.74 -3.63
C LEU A 11 13.53 0.15 -4.75
N GLY A 12 13.24 -1.09 -5.15
CA GLY A 12 13.87 -1.71 -6.30
C GLY A 12 13.40 -1.07 -7.62
N ASP A 13 14.25 -1.09 -8.65
CA ASP A 13 13.95 -0.55 -9.98
C ASP A 13 14.76 -1.26 -11.05
N ASP A 14 14.35 -1.08 -12.32
CA ASP A 14 15.17 -1.44 -13.47
C ASP A 14 16.30 -0.40 -13.67
N PRO A 15 17.43 -0.81 -14.28
CA PRO A 15 18.51 0.10 -14.62
C PRO A 15 18.07 1.23 -15.55
N ILE A 16 18.38 2.48 -15.21
CA ILE A 16 18.03 3.66 -15.99
C ILE A 16 19.11 3.93 -17.05
N PRO A 17 18.78 3.86 -18.35
CA PRO A 17 19.79 3.98 -19.41
C PRO A 17 20.57 5.29 -19.40
N VAL A 18 19.90 6.42 -19.14
CA VAL A 18 20.54 7.75 -19.10
C VAL A 18 21.45 7.95 -17.90
N TRP A 19 21.41 7.06 -16.90
CA TRP A 19 22.28 7.03 -15.72
C TRP A 19 23.35 5.93 -15.81
N ASN A 20 23.73 5.54 -17.01
CA ASN A 20 24.70 4.47 -17.26
C ASN A 20 24.33 3.12 -16.60
N GLY A 21 23.03 2.87 -16.49
CA GLY A 21 22.51 1.61 -15.92
C GLY A 21 22.40 1.60 -14.40
N LEU A 22 22.54 2.72 -13.72
CA LEU A 22 22.24 2.80 -12.29
C LEU A 22 20.73 2.81 -12.07
N THR A 23 20.28 2.17 -10.99
CA THR A 23 18.91 2.28 -10.49
C THR A 23 18.74 3.58 -9.71
N PRO A 24 17.50 4.07 -9.47
CA PRO A 24 17.27 5.24 -8.62
C PRO A 24 17.87 5.08 -7.20
N PHE A 25 17.83 3.89 -6.62
CA PHE A 25 18.49 3.62 -5.34
C PHE A 25 20.03 3.80 -5.43
N GLN A 26 20.66 3.30 -6.46
CA GLN A 26 22.11 3.46 -6.66
C GLN A 26 22.53 4.89 -7.02
N TYR A 27 21.64 5.67 -7.61
CA TYR A 27 21.88 7.06 -8.00
C TYR A 27 21.64 8.06 -6.87
N ALA A 28 20.75 7.75 -5.95
CA ALA A 28 20.39 8.60 -4.82
C ALA A 28 21.58 8.90 -3.90
N GLU A 29 21.62 10.08 -3.32
CA GLU A 29 22.56 10.42 -2.24
C GLU A 29 22.05 9.85 -0.91
N HIS A 30 22.70 8.81 -0.37
CA HIS A 30 22.24 8.08 0.82
C HIS A 30 23.38 7.73 1.80
N LYS A 31 24.06 8.74 2.32
CA LYS A 31 25.21 8.57 3.22
C LYS A 31 24.92 7.78 4.49
N ASN A 32 23.70 7.90 5.03
CA ASN A 32 23.31 7.19 6.24
C ASN A 32 23.01 5.72 5.94
N ILE A 33 22.39 5.41 4.81
CA ILE A 33 22.25 4.04 4.32
C ILE A 33 23.61 3.41 4.09
N ASP A 34 24.56 4.10 3.46
CA ASP A 34 25.93 3.62 3.25
C ASP A 34 26.65 3.34 4.58
N ASN A 35 26.41 4.17 5.60
CA ASN A 35 26.92 3.92 6.94
C ASN A 35 26.31 2.66 7.55
N LEU A 36 25.01 2.45 7.41
CA LEU A 36 24.34 1.25 7.89
C LEU A 36 24.83 0.00 7.15
N ILE A 37 25.09 0.09 5.84
CA ILE A 37 25.70 -1.00 5.06
C ILE A 37 27.08 -1.36 5.60
N ARG A 38 27.91 -0.37 5.93
CA ARG A 38 29.24 -0.60 6.54
C ARG A 38 29.17 -1.22 7.94
N LEU A 39 28.15 -0.89 8.71
CA LEU A 39 27.89 -1.45 10.04
C LEU A 39 27.22 -2.82 10.00
N GLY A 40 26.63 -3.20 8.88
CA GLY A 40 25.81 -4.38 8.77
C GLY A 40 26.01 -5.12 7.46
N THR A 41 24.95 -5.26 6.66
CA THR A 41 24.99 -5.94 5.37
C THR A 41 24.06 -5.28 4.37
N TYR A 42 24.44 -5.33 3.10
CA TYR A 42 23.59 -5.12 1.94
C TYR A 42 23.31 -6.46 1.28
N SER A 43 22.10 -6.67 0.87
CA SER A 43 21.67 -7.87 0.13
C SER A 43 20.58 -7.47 -0.87
N GLU A 44 20.39 -8.31 -1.86
CA GLU A 44 19.17 -8.33 -2.65
C GLU A 44 18.37 -9.57 -2.23
N ALA A 45 17.11 -9.37 -1.80
CA ALA A 45 16.29 -10.42 -1.24
C ALA A 45 14.99 -10.60 -2.00
N SER A 46 14.57 -11.85 -2.17
CA SER A 46 13.25 -12.18 -2.70
C SER A 46 12.18 -12.00 -1.61
N ILE A 47 11.25 -11.09 -1.86
CA ILE A 47 10.06 -10.90 -1.01
C ILE A 47 8.87 -11.67 -1.59
N CYS A 48 8.75 -11.69 -2.92
CA CYS A 48 7.72 -12.46 -3.62
C CYS A 48 8.23 -13.85 -3.98
N GLU A 49 7.38 -14.85 -3.82
CA GLU A 49 7.60 -16.21 -4.35
C GLU A 49 7.05 -16.30 -5.78
N ASP A 50 7.45 -17.35 -6.53
CA ASP A 50 7.16 -17.45 -7.96
C ASP A 50 5.67 -17.41 -8.33
N ASP A 51 4.80 -17.88 -7.43
CA ASP A 51 3.34 -17.95 -7.65
C ASP A 51 2.59 -16.68 -7.25
N PHE A 52 3.29 -15.63 -6.80
CA PHE A 52 2.67 -14.41 -6.30
C PHE A 52 2.77 -13.24 -7.29
N ILE A 53 1.67 -12.44 -7.35
CA ILE A 53 1.70 -11.12 -7.97
C ILE A 53 2.43 -10.18 -6.98
N PRO A 54 3.50 -9.47 -7.39
CA PRO A 54 4.18 -8.53 -6.54
C PRO A 54 3.30 -7.30 -6.30
N GLU A 55 2.67 -7.26 -5.14
CA GLU A 55 1.84 -6.13 -4.70
C GLU A 55 2.03 -5.89 -3.20
N SER A 56 1.85 -4.65 -2.75
CA SER A 56 2.07 -4.25 -1.36
C SER A 56 1.25 -5.07 -0.37
N LEU A 57 0.02 -5.50 -0.73
CA LEU A 57 -0.80 -6.35 0.15
C LEU A 57 -0.06 -7.63 0.56
N SER A 58 0.33 -8.44 -0.41
CA SER A 58 0.95 -9.74 -0.18
C SER A 58 2.37 -9.60 0.38
N CYS A 59 3.16 -8.69 -0.16
CA CYS A 59 4.55 -8.50 0.23
C CYS A 59 4.68 -7.97 1.66
N ILE A 60 3.88 -6.97 2.06
CA ILE A 60 3.91 -6.40 3.41
C ILE A 60 3.37 -7.40 4.45
N LEU A 61 2.30 -8.13 4.13
CA LEU A 61 1.81 -9.19 5.04
C LEU A 61 2.91 -10.24 5.31
N ARG A 62 3.68 -10.63 4.30
CA ARG A 62 4.82 -11.53 4.46
C ARG A 62 5.94 -10.94 5.29
N LEU A 63 6.31 -9.68 5.02
CA LEU A 63 7.32 -8.96 5.80
C LEU A 63 6.92 -8.79 7.27
N LEU A 64 5.62 -8.90 7.59
CA LEU A 64 5.08 -8.87 8.94
C LEU A 64 4.80 -10.27 9.51
N GLY A 65 5.12 -11.34 8.77
CA GLY A 65 5.05 -12.73 9.25
C GLY A 65 3.67 -13.37 9.20
N VAL A 66 2.73 -12.79 8.46
CA VAL A 66 1.43 -13.41 8.21
C VAL A 66 1.59 -14.57 7.24
N LEU A 67 0.97 -15.71 7.55
CA LEU A 67 1.00 -16.86 6.67
C LEU A 67 0.04 -16.66 5.48
N GLN A 68 0.40 -17.19 4.31
CA GLN A 68 -0.37 -17.04 3.07
C GLN A 68 -1.85 -17.46 3.21
N GLN A 69 -2.13 -18.50 3.99
CA GLN A 69 -3.50 -18.97 4.25
C GLN A 69 -4.38 -17.94 4.97
N ASP A 70 -3.76 -16.97 5.63
CA ASP A 70 -4.43 -15.90 6.37
C ASP A 70 -4.57 -14.62 5.56
N PHE A 71 -4.05 -14.60 4.31
CA PHE A 71 -4.20 -13.44 3.44
C PHE A 71 -5.65 -13.24 3.02
N PRO A 72 -6.14 -11.99 2.98
CA PRO A 72 -7.42 -11.70 2.38
C PRO A 72 -7.35 -11.88 0.86
N THR A 73 -8.46 -12.29 0.25
CA THR A 73 -8.55 -12.50 -1.21
C THR A 73 -8.40 -11.18 -1.98
N ASN A 74 -8.93 -10.09 -1.41
CA ASN A 74 -8.89 -8.74 -1.98
C ASN A 74 -8.63 -7.71 -0.88
N ARG A 75 -8.23 -6.51 -1.26
CA ARG A 75 -7.75 -5.47 -0.34
C ARG A 75 -8.85 -4.57 0.23
N ALA A 76 -10.08 -4.60 -0.32
CA ALA A 76 -11.13 -3.65 0.04
C ALA A 76 -11.48 -3.63 1.53
N TYR A 77 -11.50 -4.79 2.19
CA TYR A 77 -11.74 -4.87 3.63
C TYR A 77 -10.63 -4.17 4.45
N LEU A 78 -9.38 -4.37 4.09
CA LEU A 78 -8.28 -3.69 4.77
C LEU A 78 -8.27 -2.17 4.50
N GLU A 79 -8.61 -1.74 3.29
CA GLU A 79 -8.79 -0.33 2.98
C GLU A 79 -9.91 0.29 3.81
N LEU A 80 -11.00 -0.43 4.04
CA LEU A 80 -12.07 0.01 4.95
C LEU A 80 -11.59 0.14 6.39
N LEU A 81 -10.84 -0.84 6.90
CA LEU A 81 -10.22 -0.78 8.23
C LEU A 81 -9.30 0.43 8.39
N ALA A 82 -8.61 0.85 7.34
CA ALA A 82 -7.76 2.04 7.35
C ALA A 82 -8.52 3.30 7.76
N HIS A 83 -9.82 3.34 7.48
CA HIS A 83 -10.73 4.45 7.79
C HIS A 83 -11.54 4.27 9.09
N ASP A 84 -11.12 3.37 9.98
CA ASP A 84 -11.78 3.11 11.28
C ASP A 84 -13.21 2.55 11.15
N ARG A 85 -13.55 1.97 9.99
CA ARG A 85 -14.82 1.29 9.74
C ARG A 85 -14.58 -0.21 9.57
N ASP A 86 -15.29 -1.01 10.33
CA ASP A 86 -15.30 -2.48 10.25
C ASP A 86 -16.65 -2.98 9.71
N ILE A 87 -16.69 -4.21 9.21
CA ILE A 87 -17.89 -4.90 8.77
C ILE A 87 -18.15 -6.15 9.59
N SER A 88 -19.42 -6.51 9.72
CA SER A 88 -19.84 -7.76 10.31
C SER A 88 -19.59 -8.96 9.38
N GLU A 89 -19.77 -10.18 9.87
CA GLU A 89 -19.72 -11.40 9.05
C GLU A 89 -20.84 -11.48 8.01
N TYR A 90 -21.89 -10.64 8.15
CA TYR A 90 -23.04 -10.57 7.25
C TYR A 90 -22.90 -9.50 6.18
N GLU A 91 -21.81 -8.74 6.18
CA GLU A 91 -21.54 -7.69 5.22
C GLU A 91 -20.36 -8.07 4.31
N MET A 92 -20.27 -7.37 3.20
CA MET A 92 -19.11 -7.38 2.30
C MET A 92 -18.80 -5.97 1.84
N VAL A 93 -17.61 -5.76 1.35
CA VAL A 93 -17.14 -4.48 0.82
C VAL A 93 -16.56 -4.65 -0.57
N LEU A 94 -16.84 -3.71 -1.47
CA LEU A 94 -16.22 -3.62 -2.79
C LEU A 94 -15.46 -2.30 -2.90
N ARG A 95 -14.34 -2.32 -3.62
CA ARG A 95 -13.75 -1.09 -4.15
C ARG A 95 -14.68 -0.52 -5.21
N CYS A 96 -14.71 0.79 -5.33
CA CYS A 96 -15.57 1.47 -6.30
C CYS A 96 -14.82 2.68 -6.87
N ASN A 97 -14.31 2.55 -8.09
CA ASN A 97 -13.60 3.65 -8.73
C ASN A 97 -14.57 4.56 -9.48
N LEU A 98 -14.32 5.87 -9.41
CA LEU A 98 -14.85 6.80 -10.40
C LEU A 98 -14.00 6.64 -11.68
N VAL A 99 -14.62 6.15 -12.75
CA VAL A 99 -13.95 5.89 -14.02
C VAL A 99 -14.50 6.78 -15.11
N SER A 100 -13.76 6.98 -16.20
CA SER A 100 -14.26 7.64 -17.41
C SER A 100 -14.39 6.67 -18.58
N ILE A 101 -15.45 6.81 -19.35
CA ILE A 101 -15.76 6.03 -20.53
C ILE A 101 -16.06 6.95 -21.72
N ASP A 102 -15.83 6.45 -22.94
CA ASP A 102 -16.16 7.17 -24.17
C ASP A 102 -17.64 6.97 -24.58
N LYS A 103 -18.04 7.55 -25.72
CA LYS A 103 -19.38 7.40 -26.32
C LYS A 103 -19.72 5.97 -26.74
N ASN A 104 -18.77 5.08 -26.89
CA ASN A 104 -18.94 3.68 -27.25
C ASN A 104 -18.95 2.75 -26.03
N ASP A 105 -19.07 3.30 -24.82
CA ASP A 105 -18.94 2.55 -23.54
C ASP A 105 -17.57 1.89 -23.34
N THR A 106 -16.51 2.46 -23.92
CA THR A 106 -15.14 1.95 -23.74
C THR A 106 -14.52 2.60 -22.52
N LEU A 107 -13.89 1.83 -21.66
CA LEU A 107 -13.16 2.31 -20.49
C LEU A 107 -11.91 3.09 -20.92
N VAL A 108 -11.95 4.40 -20.75
CA VAL A 108 -10.85 5.32 -21.14
C VAL A 108 -9.88 5.52 -20.00
N SER A 109 -10.39 5.63 -18.75
CA SER A 109 -9.54 5.83 -17.59
C SER A 109 -10.15 5.20 -16.33
N PHE A 110 -9.29 4.60 -15.52
CA PHE A 110 -9.65 3.97 -14.24
C PHE A 110 -9.70 4.97 -13.07
N ASN A 111 -9.24 6.21 -13.25
CA ASN A 111 -8.99 7.20 -12.19
C ASN A 111 -9.75 8.52 -12.38
N GLY A 112 -10.83 8.53 -13.16
CA GLY A 112 -11.64 9.73 -13.38
C GLY A 112 -10.90 10.83 -14.14
N GLN A 113 -10.01 10.46 -15.06
CA GLN A 113 -9.24 11.40 -15.89
C GLN A 113 -10.14 12.50 -16.46
N GLY A 114 -9.66 13.75 -16.41
CA GLY A 114 -10.39 14.93 -16.86
C GLY A 114 -11.06 15.70 -15.71
N LEU A 115 -11.24 15.10 -14.54
CA LEU A 115 -11.74 15.78 -13.34
C LEU A 115 -10.60 16.19 -12.40
N SER A 116 -10.75 17.38 -11.81
CA SER A 116 -9.89 17.79 -10.69
C SER A 116 -10.25 17.01 -9.41
N ALA A 117 -9.36 17.04 -8.41
CA ALA A 117 -9.62 16.43 -7.10
C ALA A 117 -10.93 16.95 -6.46
N GLN A 118 -11.18 18.26 -6.58
CA GLN A 118 -12.41 18.88 -6.10
C GLN A 118 -13.64 18.36 -6.85
N ALA A 119 -13.58 18.28 -8.19
CA ALA A 119 -14.68 17.77 -9.00
C ALA A 119 -14.97 16.29 -8.70
N MET A 120 -13.94 15.47 -8.40
CA MET A 120 -14.12 14.08 -7.98
C MET A 120 -14.82 13.98 -6.62
N ALA A 121 -14.48 14.86 -5.67
CA ALA A 121 -15.16 14.93 -4.38
C ALA A 121 -16.63 15.34 -4.53
N GLU A 122 -16.91 16.34 -5.37
CA GLU A 122 -18.29 16.76 -5.69
C GLU A 122 -19.07 15.66 -6.43
N ALA A 123 -18.40 14.88 -7.30
CA ALA A 123 -18.99 13.72 -7.95
C ALA A 123 -19.34 12.61 -6.95
N ALA A 124 -18.45 12.34 -5.99
CA ALA A 124 -18.69 11.40 -4.92
C ALA A 124 -19.87 11.84 -4.03
N GLU A 125 -19.94 13.13 -3.68
CA GLU A 125 -21.07 13.68 -2.93
C GLU A 125 -22.40 13.53 -3.70
N ALA A 126 -22.38 13.77 -5.01
CA ALA A 126 -23.56 13.56 -5.87
C ALA A 126 -24.02 12.09 -5.92
N CYS A 127 -23.12 11.15 -5.69
CA CYS A 127 -23.42 9.72 -5.62
C CYS A 127 -23.80 9.25 -4.21
N ASN A 128 -23.56 10.06 -3.18
CA ASN A 128 -23.83 9.73 -1.78
C ASN A 128 -25.32 9.97 -1.40
N GLU A 129 -26.21 9.53 -2.26
CA GLU A 129 -27.63 9.46 -1.97
C GLU A 129 -27.92 8.25 -1.08
N PHE A 130 -29.11 8.26 -0.41
CA PHE A 130 -29.52 7.08 0.35
C PHE A 130 -29.85 5.94 -0.61
N TRP A 131 -29.03 4.91 -0.62
CA TRP A 131 -29.23 3.67 -1.36
C TRP A 131 -29.67 2.58 -0.38
N ALA A 132 -30.89 2.11 -0.45
CA ALA A 132 -31.35 1.01 0.39
C ALA A 132 -30.45 -0.23 0.21
N GLY A 133 -29.75 -0.62 1.28
CA GLY A 133 -28.83 -1.77 1.28
C GLY A 133 -27.42 -1.52 0.76
N ILE A 134 -27.04 -0.26 0.51
CA ILE A 134 -25.64 0.12 0.19
C ILE A 134 -25.23 1.32 1.04
N GLU A 135 -24.12 1.20 1.74
CA GLU A 135 -23.37 2.33 2.30
C GLU A 135 -22.27 2.70 1.30
N PHE A 136 -22.31 3.92 0.76
CA PHE A 136 -21.28 4.47 -0.11
C PHE A 136 -20.29 5.29 0.71
N MET A 137 -19.00 5.00 0.59
CA MET A 137 -17.94 5.70 1.31
C MET A 137 -16.91 6.25 0.34
N HIS A 138 -16.81 7.58 0.26
CA HIS A 138 -15.72 8.25 -0.47
C HIS A 138 -14.44 8.20 0.35
N LEU A 139 -13.32 7.80 -0.28
CA LEU A 139 -12.01 7.78 0.34
C LEU A 139 -11.19 9.02 -0.06
N SER A 140 -10.78 9.07 -1.32
CA SER A 140 -10.03 10.20 -1.88
C SER A 140 -9.98 10.09 -3.40
N MET A 141 -9.96 11.22 -4.09
CA MET A 141 -9.87 11.26 -5.55
C MET A 141 -10.95 10.39 -6.20
N TYR A 142 -10.57 9.44 -7.02
CA TYR A 142 -11.46 8.50 -7.71
C TYR A 142 -11.84 7.27 -6.88
N ARG A 143 -11.30 7.12 -5.66
CA ARG A 143 -11.43 5.91 -4.83
C ARG A 143 -12.59 6.00 -3.87
N ASN A 144 -13.43 4.99 -3.91
CA ASN A 144 -14.58 4.83 -3.02
C ASN A 144 -14.72 3.36 -2.61
N LEU A 145 -15.54 3.12 -1.59
CA LEU A 145 -15.95 1.78 -1.16
C LEU A 145 -17.47 1.68 -1.15
N LEU A 146 -17.98 0.48 -1.38
CA LEU A 146 -19.37 0.11 -1.20
C LEU A 146 -19.45 -0.97 -0.13
N ILE A 147 -20.23 -0.72 0.91
CA ILE A 147 -20.53 -1.70 1.96
C ILE A 147 -21.99 -2.13 1.78
N LEU A 148 -22.22 -3.44 1.73
CA LEU A 148 -23.55 -4.02 1.52
C LEU A 148 -23.66 -5.40 2.17
N ASP A 149 -24.90 -5.93 2.21
CA ASP A 149 -25.14 -7.28 2.70
C ASP A 149 -24.35 -8.32 1.88
N LYS A 150 -23.83 -9.32 2.56
CA LYS A 150 -23.00 -10.36 1.98
C LYS A 150 -23.74 -11.18 0.93
N ASP A 151 -23.25 -11.14 -0.30
CA ASP A 151 -23.76 -11.95 -1.41
C ASP A 151 -22.67 -12.91 -1.91
N LYS A 152 -22.83 -14.20 -1.57
CA LYS A 152 -21.90 -15.25 -1.97
C LYS A 152 -21.81 -15.44 -3.49
N ARG A 153 -22.82 -15.03 -4.26
CA ARG A 153 -22.80 -15.10 -5.72
C ARG A 153 -21.79 -14.12 -6.30
N ILE A 154 -21.63 -12.96 -5.64
CA ILE A 154 -20.62 -11.96 -6.00
C ILE A 154 -19.25 -12.39 -5.52
N LEU A 155 -19.11 -12.76 -4.24
CA LEU A 155 -17.83 -13.12 -3.65
C LEU A 155 -17.14 -14.31 -4.35
N ASN A 156 -17.89 -15.38 -4.64
CA ASN A 156 -17.30 -16.62 -5.10
C ASN A 156 -17.34 -16.81 -6.63
N ASN A 157 -18.25 -16.15 -7.33
CA ASN A 157 -18.55 -16.47 -8.72
C ASN A 157 -18.57 -15.24 -9.64
N CYS A 158 -18.25 -14.04 -9.15
CA CYS A 158 -18.21 -12.85 -9.98
C CYS A 158 -16.79 -12.34 -10.11
N VAL A 159 -16.18 -12.63 -11.26
CA VAL A 159 -14.89 -12.03 -11.61
C VAL A 159 -15.18 -10.65 -12.20
N ILE A 160 -14.71 -9.62 -11.51
CA ILE A 160 -14.80 -8.23 -11.97
C ILE A 160 -13.35 -7.78 -12.15
N PRO A 161 -12.88 -7.62 -13.40
CA PRO A 161 -11.49 -7.25 -13.64
C PRO A 161 -11.16 -5.89 -13.00
N PRO A 162 -9.93 -5.69 -12.54
CA PRO A 162 -9.49 -4.37 -12.07
C PRO A 162 -9.57 -3.34 -13.22
N PRO A 163 -10.11 -2.13 -12.99
CA PRO A 163 -10.31 -1.18 -14.08
C PRO A 163 -8.99 -0.69 -14.70
N HIS A 164 -7.88 -0.66 -13.96
CA HIS A 164 -6.57 -0.28 -14.49
C HIS A 164 -5.93 -1.33 -15.42
N GLU A 165 -6.38 -2.58 -15.35
CA GLU A 165 -5.96 -3.66 -16.25
C GLU A 165 -6.89 -3.82 -17.47
N SER A 166 -8.04 -3.13 -17.46
CA SER A 166 -9.12 -3.30 -18.44
C SER A 166 -9.34 -2.07 -19.33
N MET A 167 -8.35 -1.20 -19.41
CA MET A 167 -8.39 -0.03 -20.27
C MET A 167 -8.59 -0.41 -21.73
N GLY A 168 -9.49 0.26 -22.42
CA GLY A 168 -9.86 -0.04 -23.81
C GLY A 168 -10.96 -1.09 -23.99
N GLU A 169 -11.44 -1.73 -22.89
CA GLU A 169 -12.51 -2.72 -22.94
C GLU A 169 -13.89 -2.07 -22.77
N ASN A 170 -14.94 -2.74 -23.26
CA ASN A 170 -16.29 -2.25 -23.14
C ASN A 170 -16.86 -2.49 -21.73
N ILE A 171 -17.36 -1.43 -21.09
CA ILE A 171 -17.81 -1.43 -19.69
C ILE A 171 -19.00 -2.38 -19.45
N ASN A 172 -19.83 -2.60 -20.46
CA ASN A 172 -20.98 -3.50 -20.33
C ASN A 172 -20.54 -4.97 -20.30
N LEU A 173 -19.41 -5.31 -20.93
CA LEU A 173 -18.80 -6.64 -20.81
C LEU A 173 -18.16 -6.80 -19.45
N LEU A 174 -17.40 -5.79 -18.97
CA LEU A 174 -16.71 -5.82 -17.68
C LEU A 174 -17.67 -5.96 -16.50
N LEU A 175 -18.79 -5.22 -16.49
CA LEU A 175 -19.75 -5.21 -15.40
C LEU A 175 -20.99 -6.10 -15.64
N GLY A 176 -21.08 -6.77 -16.78
CA GLY A 176 -22.24 -7.59 -17.16
C GLY A 176 -22.58 -8.64 -16.13
N ALA A 177 -21.59 -9.45 -15.75
CA ALA A 177 -21.76 -10.51 -14.76
C ALA A 177 -22.19 -9.97 -13.38
N LEU A 178 -21.69 -8.81 -12.96
CA LEU A 178 -22.08 -8.16 -11.71
C LEU A 178 -23.54 -7.70 -11.76
N LYS A 179 -23.94 -7.02 -12.84
CA LYS A 179 -25.31 -6.52 -13.05
C LYS A 179 -26.34 -7.65 -13.14
N GLU A 180 -25.98 -8.78 -13.71
CA GLU A 180 -26.83 -9.97 -13.76
C GLU A 180 -27.02 -10.64 -12.39
N LYS A 181 -25.97 -10.68 -11.58
CA LYS A 181 -26.00 -11.33 -10.26
C LYS A 181 -26.61 -10.47 -9.17
N SER A 182 -26.55 -9.14 -9.29
CA SER A 182 -27.03 -8.21 -8.29
C SER A 182 -27.85 -7.08 -8.90
N LEU A 183 -29.19 -7.17 -8.76
CA LEU A 183 -30.09 -6.08 -9.13
C LEU A 183 -29.81 -4.81 -8.32
N LEU A 184 -29.39 -4.97 -7.06
CA LEU A 184 -29.02 -3.85 -6.18
C LEU A 184 -27.86 -3.05 -6.78
N LEU A 185 -26.74 -3.72 -7.12
CA LEU A 185 -25.57 -3.05 -7.72
C LEU A 185 -25.86 -2.54 -9.13
N LYS A 186 -26.70 -3.25 -9.90
CA LYS A 186 -27.17 -2.75 -11.20
C LYS A 186 -27.88 -1.40 -11.05
N HIS A 187 -28.86 -1.32 -10.14
CA HIS A 187 -29.61 -0.08 -9.90
C HIS A 187 -28.72 1.03 -9.35
N PHE A 188 -27.76 0.69 -8.47
CA PHE A 188 -26.78 1.63 -7.95
C PHE A 188 -25.92 2.23 -9.08
N ILE A 189 -25.36 1.39 -9.95
CA ILE A 189 -24.53 1.85 -11.09
C ILE A 189 -25.34 2.73 -12.05
N GLU A 190 -26.54 2.31 -12.39
CA GLU A 190 -27.43 3.06 -13.32
C GLU A 190 -27.92 4.38 -12.72
N GLY A 191 -28.24 4.38 -11.43
CA GLY A 191 -28.70 5.59 -10.72
C GLY A 191 -27.55 6.59 -10.54
N THR A 192 -26.39 6.16 -10.05
CA THR A 192 -25.24 7.05 -9.90
C THR A 192 -24.73 7.59 -11.23
N SER A 193 -24.83 6.81 -12.33
CA SER A 193 -24.49 7.33 -13.66
C SER A 193 -25.33 8.54 -14.05
N LYS A 194 -26.61 8.61 -13.65
CA LYS A 194 -27.47 9.80 -13.88
C LYS A 194 -27.02 10.98 -13.03
N SER A 195 -26.68 10.75 -11.74
CA SER A 195 -26.17 11.80 -10.87
C SER A 195 -24.84 12.38 -11.37
N LEU A 196 -24.07 11.58 -12.11
CA LEU A 196 -22.78 11.97 -12.70
C LEU A 196 -22.89 12.68 -14.06
N GLU A 197 -24.06 12.70 -14.72
CA GLU A 197 -24.24 13.33 -16.05
C GLU A 197 -23.76 14.79 -16.09
N ARG A 198 -23.91 15.55 -15.01
CA ARG A 198 -23.46 16.96 -14.92
C ARG A 198 -21.94 17.15 -14.96
N PHE A 199 -21.19 16.08 -14.72
CA PHE A 199 -19.71 16.11 -14.79
C PHE A 199 -19.19 15.68 -16.15
N ASN A 200 -20.07 15.16 -17.03
CA ASN A 200 -19.67 14.76 -18.38
C ASN A 200 -19.17 15.99 -19.15
N HIS A 201 -18.06 15.84 -19.81
CA HIS A 201 -17.47 16.88 -20.65
C HIS A 201 -16.72 16.28 -21.85
N ASP A 202 -16.60 17.04 -22.90
CA ASP A 202 -16.04 16.60 -24.17
C ASP A 202 -16.70 15.31 -24.67
N GLU A 203 -15.94 14.27 -24.90
CA GLU A 203 -16.45 12.95 -25.27
C GLU A 203 -16.43 11.95 -24.09
N LEU A 204 -16.12 12.42 -22.86
CA LEU A 204 -16.02 11.58 -21.67
C LEU A 204 -17.31 11.61 -20.85
N ARG A 205 -17.71 10.43 -20.40
CA ARG A 205 -18.76 10.20 -19.41
C ARG A 205 -18.17 9.54 -18.18
N TYR A 206 -18.72 9.84 -17.01
CA TYR A 206 -18.23 9.31 -15.74
C TYR A 206 -19.21 8.33 -15.13
N MET A 207 -18.68 7.28 -14.50
CA MET A 207 -19.48 6.30 -13.79
C MET A 207 -18.70 5.67 -12.64
N LEU A 208 -19.43 5.05 -11.74
CA LEU A 208 -18.86 4.24 -10.67
C LEU A 208 -18.66 2.80 -11.13
N TYR A 209 -17.47 2.25 -10.84
CA TYR A 209 -17.05 0.91 -11.21
C TYR A 209 -16.76 0.08 -9.96
N PRO A 210 -17.74 -0.70 -9.44
CA PRO A 210 -17.53 -1.62 -8.33
C PRO A 210 -16.67 -2.82 -8.74
N TRP A 211 -15.68 -3.20 -7.92
CA TRP A 211 -14.77 -4.32 -8.17
C TRP A 211 -14.09 -4.81 -6.89
N GLY A 212 -13.35 -5.92 -6.97
CA GLY A 212 -12.56 -6.45 -5.86
C GLY A 212 -13.38 -6.74 -4.60
N PRO A 213 -14.47 -7.51 -4.68
CA PRO A 213 -15.30 -7.80 -3.51
C PRO A 213 -14.50 -8.51 -2.43
N SER A 214 -14.66 -8.06 -1.20
CA SER A 214 -13.99 -8.62 -0.01
C SER A 214 -15.01 -8.89 1.08
N GLU A 215 -14.80 -9.96 1.80
CA GLU A 215 -15.48 -10.23 3.07
C GLU A 215 -14.54 -9.90 4.23
N ARG A 216 -15.08 -9.85 5.44
CA ARG A 216 -14.27 -9.75 6.66
C ARG A 216 -13.28 -10.90 6.73
N LYS A 217 -12.01 -10.57 6.92
CA LYS A 217 -10.93 -11.51 7.13
C LYS A 217 -10.07 -11.01 8.29
N ASP A 218 -10.27 -11.58 9.46
CA ASP A 218 -9.46 -11.23 10.63
C ASP A 218 -8.02 -11.71 10.43
N LEU A 219 -7.08 -10.76 10.52
CA LEU A 219 -5.67 -11.07 10.53
C LEU A 219 -5.24 -11.46 11.95
N PRO A 220 -4.26 -12.36 12.12
CA PRO A 220 -3.72 -12.69 13.43
C PRO A 220 -3.03 -11.45 14.03
N ALA A 221 -3.34 -11.13 15.30
CA ALA A 221 -2.70 -10.00 15.97
C ALA A 221 -1.18 -10.12 15.96
N PHE A 222 -0.45 -9.03 15.67
CA PHE A 222 1.02 -9.01 15.63
C PHE A 222 1.66 -9.52 16.92
N LYS A 223 1.08 -9.15 18.06
CA LYS A 223 1.51 -9.66 19.38
C LYS A 223 1.36 -11.17 19.51
N PHE A 224 0.35 -11.76 18.89
CA PHE A 224 0.16 -13.21 18.88
C PHE A 224 1.20 -13.90 17.99
N LEU A 225 1.53 -13.32 16.83
CA LEU A 225 2.53 -13.88 15.91
C LEU A 225 3.95 -13.84 16.50
N HIS A 226 4.31 -12.73 17.16
CA HIS A 226 5.72 -12.44 17.48
C HIS A 226 6.00 -12.27 18.96
N SER A 227 4.98 -12.26 19.82
CA SER A 227 5.10 -11.95 21.26
C SER A 227 5.72 -10.57 21.53
N LEU A 228 5.61 -9.64 20.57
CA LEU A 228 6.15 -8.28 20.60
C LEU A 228 5.01 -7.25 20.53
N LYS A 229 5.19 -6.13 21.23
CA LYS A 229 4.35 -4.95 21.07
C LYS A 229 4.81 -4.19 19.83
N GLY A 230 3.89 -3.97 18.88
CA GLY A 230 4.22 -3.35 17.60
C GLY A 230 3.43 -2.08 17.31
N ALA A 231 4.04 -1.21 16.50
CA ALA A 231 3.43 0.00 15.98
C ALA A 231 3.77 0.22 14.51
N ALA A 232 3.01 1.08 13.82
CA ALA A 232 3.24 1.45 12.44
C ALA A 232 3.09 2.95 12.20
N VAL A 233 3.96 3.51 11.38
CA VAL A 233 3.90 4.86 10.81
C VAL A 233 3.70 4.70 9.31
N CYS A 234 2.47 4.86 8.84
CA CYS A 234 2.11 4.62 7.45
C CYS A 234 0.90 5.49 7.06
N GLU A 235 0.78 5.82 5.78
CA GLU A 235 -0.35 6.60 5.26
C GLU A 235 -1.03 5.94 4.05
N ALA A 236 -0.33 5.11 3.29
CA ALA A 236 -0.98 4.30 2.26
C ALA A 236 -2.10 3.45 2.88
N GLU A 237 -3.31 3.55 2.32
CA GLU A 237 -4.52 2.93 2.87
C GLU A 237 -4.35 1.44 3.12
N ILE A 238 -3.73 0.73 2.17
CA ILE A 238 -3.52 -0.72 2.34
C ILE A 238 -2.58 -1.05 3.50
N VAL A 239 -1.51 -0.28 3.69
CA VAL A 239 -0.55 -0.50 4.79
C VAL A 239 -1.16 -0.16 6.13
N ARG A 240 -1.95 0.93 6.18
CA ARG A 240 -2.70 1.33 7.35
C ARG A 240 -3.75 0.28 7.73
N GLY A 241 -4.45 -0.28 6.73
CA GLY A 241 -5.41 -1.37 6.92
C GLY A 241 -4.75 -2.64 7.43
N ILE A 242 -3.60 -3.02 6.87
CA ILE A 242 -2.78 -4.14 7.37
C ILE A 242 -2.37 -3.89 8.83
N ALA A 243 -1.86 -2.70 9.13
CA ALA A 243 -1.45 -2.35 10.50
C ALA A 243 -2.61 -2.49 11.49
N LYS A 244 -3.80 -1.99 11.15
CA LYS A 244 -5.01 -2.14 11.98
C LYS A 244 -5.48 -3.58 12.08
N GLY A 245 -5.51 -4.31 10.98
CA GLY A 245 -5.87 -5.73 10.97
C GLY A 245 -4.95 -6.57 11.87
N LEU A 246 -3.66 -6.26 11.90
CA LEU A 246 -2.67 -6.86 12.80
C LEU A 246 -2.66 -6.28 14.22
N GLN A 247 -3.56 -5.35 14.53
CA GLN A 247 -3.66 -4.67 15.83
C GLN A 247 -2.38 -3.92 16.24
N LEU A 248 -1.64 -3.39 15.27
CA LEU A 248 -0.53 -2.46 15.51
C LEU A 248 -1.08 -1.08 15.91
N THR A 249 -0.36 -0.39 16.80
CA THR A 249 -0.63 1.03 17.07
C THR A 249 -0.27 1.85 15.83
N ALA A 250 -1.26 2.44 15.15
CA ALA A 250 -1.06 3.19 13.90
C ALA A 250 -1.71 4.58 13.98
N PRO A 251 -1.03 5.57 14.57
CA PRO A 251 -1.58 6.92 14.68
C PRO A 251 -1.70 7.60 13.32
N LYS A 252 -2.61 8.57 13.21
CA LYS A 252 -2.65 9.51 12.07
C LYS A 252 -1.51 10.51 12.22
N ILE A 253 -0.77 10.73 11.13
CA ILE A 253 0.38 11.64 11.11
C ILE A 253 0.00 12.90 10.32
N ALA A 254 0.05 14.04 10.97
CA ALA A 254 -0.30 15.30 10.33
C ALA A 254 0.64 15.62 9.16
N GLY A 255 0.07 15.89 7.99
CA GLY A 255 0.82 16.20 6.77
C GLY A 255 1.52 14.99 6.12
N ALA A 256 1.32 13.77 6.65
CA ALA A 256 1.77 12.59 5.94
C ALA A 256 0.82 12.29 4.77
N THR A 257 1.40 11.94 3.64
CA THR A 257 0.71 11.48 2.44
C THR A 257 1.27 10.12 2.00
N ALA A 258 0.62 9.50 1.03
CA ALA A 258 1.13 8.30 0.37
C ALA A 258 1.92 8.63 -0.90
N ASP A 259 2.53 9.81 -1.01
CA ASP A 259 3.28 10.26 -2.17
C ASP A 259 4.61 10.93 -1.76
N ILE A 260 5.39 11.43 -2.72
CA ILE A 260 6.70 12.06 -2.50
C ILE A 260 6.62 13.37 -1.69
N ASP A 261 5.46 14.02 -1.62
CA ASP A 261 5.21 15.23 -0.83
C ASP A 261 4.94 14.97 0.64
N THR A 262 5.05 13.73 1.09
CA THR A 262 4.80 13.33 2.49
C THR A 262 5.69 14.09 3.47
N ASN A 263 5.13 14.47 4.64
CA ASN A 263 5.89 15.09 5.71
C ASN A 263 6.81 14.06 6.40
N ILE A 264 8.04 13.92 5.87
CA ILE A 264 9.05 12.99 6.38
C ILE A 264 9.40 13.32 7.84
N ALA A 265 9.55 14.60 8.19
CA ALA A 265 9.90 15.02 9.55
C ALA A 265 8.82 14.62 10.58
N ALA A 266 7.54 14.73 10.24
CA ALA A 266 6.45 14.28 11.09
C ALA A 266 6.45 12.76 11.26
N LYS A 267 6.71 11.99 10.21
CA LYS A 267 6.88 10.53 10.27
C LYS A 267 8.08 10.15 11.14
N THR A 268 9.19 10.88 11.03
CA THR A 268 10.39 10.69 11.85
C THR A 268 10.10 10.89 13.34
N ALA A 269 9.47 12.01 13.70
CA ALA A 269 9.08 12.30 15.08
C ALA A 269 8.14 11.22 15.66
N ALA A 270 7.16 10.77 14.86
CA ALA A 270 6.26 9.69 15.26
C ALA A 270 6.99 8.36 15.45
N THR A 271 7.92 8.02 14.55
CA THR A 271 8.73 6.80 14.65
C THR A 271 9.59 6.79 15.90
N LEU A 272 10.29 7.89 16.20
CA LEU A 272 11.09 8.03 17.41
C LEU A 272 10.23 7.83 18.67
N LYS A 273 9.09 8.47 18.75
CA LYS A 273 8.16 8.33 19.88
C LYS A 273 7.65 6.89 20.02
N LEU A 274 7.26 6.25 18.92
CA LEU A 274 6.74 4.88 18.95
C LEU A 274 7.82 3.85 19.31
N LEU A 275 9.08 4.09 18.94
CA LEU A 275 10.22 3.27 19.35
C LEU A 275 10.45 3.28 20.86
N GLU A 276 10.08 4.34 21.58
CA GLU A 276 10.18 4.39 23.05
C GLU A 276 9.18 3.43 23.74
N GLU A 277 8.02 3.20 23.12
CA GLU A 277 6.87 2.53 23.71
C GLU A 277 6.66 1.09 23.18
N ASN A 278 7.34 0.71 22.08
CA ASN A 278 7.11 -0.55 21.37
C ASN A 278 8.41 -1.31 21.12
N ASP A 279 8.30 -2.64 21.00
CA ASP A 279 9.41 -3.53 20.66
C ASP A 279 9.73 -3.51 19.16
N PHE A 280 8.71 -3.25 18.33
CA PHE A 280 8.78 -3.23 16.88
C PHE A 280 8.05 -2.01 16.32
N VAL A 281 8.66 -1.31 15.38
CA VAL A 281 8.02 -0.23 14.61
C VAL A 281 8.22 -0.49 13.13
N LEU A 282 7.12 -0.46 12.37
CA LEU A 282 7.12 -0.34 10.91
C LEU A 282 7.04 1.14 10.54
N THR A 283 7.92 1.64 9.68
CA THR A 283 7.75 2.93 9.01
C THR A 283 7.73 2.71 7.51
N HIS A 284 6.66 3.16 6.88
CA HIS A 284 6.40 2.95 5.46
C HIS A 284 6.39 4.27 4.69
N PHE A 285 7.08 4.32 3.56
CA PHE A 285 7.14 5.44 2.61
C PHE A 285 6.70 4.96 1.22
N ASN A 286 5.58 5.47 0.72
CA ASN A 286 5.00 5.03 -0.56
C ASN A 286 5.50 5.83 -1.78
N GLY A 287 6.05 7.03 -1.56
CA GLY A 287 6.34 7.98 -2.65
C GLY A 287 7.27 7.47 -3.76
N ALA A 288 8.17 6.50 -3.45
CA ALA A 288 9.07 5.96 -4.47
C ALA A 288 8.32 5.06 -5.48
N ASP A 289 7.31 4.32 -5.02
CA ASP A 289 6.40 3.54 -5.87
C ASP A 289 5.56 4.47 -6.78
N GLU A 290 4.96 5.49 -6.19
CA GLU A 290 4.16 6.48 -6.92
C GLU A 290 4.98 7.23 -7.99
N ALA A 291 6.22 7.60 -7.67
CA ALA A 291 7.13 8.23 -8.64
C ALA A 291 7.44 7.27 -9.81
N ALA A 292 7.70 5.98 -9.51
CA ALA A 292 7.97 4.98 -10.53
C ALA A 292 6.75 4.76 -11.46
N HIS A 293 5.54 4.68 -10.92
CA HIS A 293 4.31 4.58 -11.71
C HIS A 293 4.09 5.78 -12.64
N ARG A 294 4.65 6.95 -12.30
CA ARG A 294 4.64 8.16 -13.13
C ARG A 294 5.86 8.28 -14.05
N TYR A 295 6.72 7.26 -14.12
CA TYR A 295 7.99 7.27 -14.88
C TYR A 295 8.99 8.34 -14.41
N ASP A 296 8.84 8.78 -13.14
CA ASP A 296 9.68 9.83 -12.54
C ASP A 296 10.84 9.20 -11.74
N TYR A 297 11.83 8.66 -12.46
CA TYR A 297 13.02 8.07 -11.84
C TYR A 297 13.86 9.09 -11.06
N GLN A 298 13.84 10.39 -11.47
CA GLN A 298 14.55 11.45 -10.75
C GLN A 298 13.85 11.75 -9.42
N GLY A 299 12.53 11.96 -9.44
CA GLY A 299 11.74 12.17 -8.22
C GLY A 299 11.85 11.00 -7.24
N LYS A 300 11.94 9.77 -7.76
CA LYS A 300 12.20 8.58 -6.95
C LYS A 300 13.57 8.62 -6.25
N ALA A 301 14.64 8.96 -6.97
CA ALA A 301 15.98 9.09 -6.40
C ALA A 301 16.07 10.23 -5.38
N ASP A 302 15.46 11.38 -5.68
CA ASP A 302 15.41 12.54 -4.79
C ASP A 302 14.65 12.21 -3.50
N PHE A 303 13.54 11.46 -3.60
CA PHE A 303 12.76 11.02 -2.45
C PHE A 303 13.54 10.04 -1.55
N ILE A 304 14.29 9.09 -2.14
CA ILE A 304 15.19 8.19 -1.38
C ILE A 304 16.24 9.02 -0.64
N SER A 305 16.83 10.02 -1.28
CA SER A 305 17.80 10.93 -0.67
C SER A 305 17.19 11.75 0.47
N ALA A 306 15.94 12.20 0.32
CA ALA A 306 15.23 12.89 1.38
C ALA A 306 14.97 11.98 2.60
N ILE A 307 14.57 10.72 2.38
CA ILE A 307 14.41 9.72 3.45
C ILE A 307 15.73 9.49 4.19
N ASP A 308 16.85 9.36 3.46
CA ASP A 308 18.18 9.20 4.09
C ASP A 308 18.49 10.36 5.03
N LYS A 309 18.27 11.60 4.58
CA LYS A 309 18.61 12.80 5.32
C LYS A 309 17.58 13.16 6.41
N GLU A 310 16.29 13.11 6.11
CA GLU A 310 15.25 13.66 6.98
C GLU A 310 14.65 12.61 7.93
N PHE A 311 14.83 11.32 7.62
CA PHE A 311 14.37 10.23 8.45
C PHE A 311 15.53 9.44 9.08
N LEU A 312 16.43 8.86 8.29
CA LEU A 312 17.46 7.96 8.83
C LEU A 312 18.51 8.71 9.66
N GLU A 313 18.98 9.88 9.23
CA GLU A 313 19.93 10.67 10.01
C GLU A 313 19.38 11.01 11.41
N PRO A 314 18.18 11.55 11.59
CA PRO A 314 17.60 11.77 12.92
C PRO A 314 17.39 10.48 13.72
N ILE A 315 16.97 9.38 13.10
CA ILE A 315 16.83 8.08 13.80
C ILE A 315 18.16 7.64 14.40
N ILE A 316 19.21 7.62 13.58
CA ILE A 316 20.57 7.20 13.99
C ILE A 316 21.11 8.12 15.10
N ASN A 317 20.88 9.41 14.98
CA ASN A 317 21.40 10.40 15.91
C ASN A 317 20.65 10.48 17.23
N ASN A 318 19.36 10.14 17.30
CA ASN A 318 18.54 10.29 18.50
C ASN A 318 18.31 9.00 19.26
N VAL A 319 18.27 7.82 18.59
CA VAL A 319 18.13 6.54 19.28
C VAL A 319 19.44 6.20 19.98
N ARG A 320 19.40 5.98 21.30
CA ARG A 320 20.58 5.65 22.12
C ARG A 320 20.62 4.19 22.51
N GLU A 321 19.47 3.54 22.58
CA GLU A 321 19.36 2.13 22.89
C GLU A 321 19.73 1.23 21.71
N PRO A 322 20.17 0.00 21.93
CA PRO A 322 20.41 -0.95 20.87
C PRO A 322 19.17 -1.14 19.97
N LEU A 323 19.35 -0.93 18.66
CA LEU A 323 18.29 -1.00 17.66
C LEU A 323 18.71 -1.87 16.48
N ARG A 324 17.83 -2.79 16.07
CA ARG A 324 17.90 -3.46 14.76
C ARG A 324 17.16 -2.63 13.74
N ILE A 325 17.77 -2.44 12.57
CA ILE A 325 17.17 -1.69 11.46
C ILE A 325 17.22 -2.56 10.22
N ILE A 326 16.07 -2.70 9.57
CA ILE A 326 15.95 -3.16 8.19
C ILE A 326 15.43 -1.99 7.36
N ILE A 327 16.07 -1.74 6.21
CA ILE A 327 15.55 -0.89 5.15
C ILE A 327 15.38 -1.78 3.94
N CYS A 328 14.17 -1.87 3.37
CA CYS A 328 13.92 -2.69 2.19
C CYS A 328 12.78 -2.12 1.34
N GLY A 329 12.69 -2.58 0.09
CA GLY A 329 11.45 -2.53 -0.68
C GLY A 329 10.53 -3.68 -0.28
N ASP A 330 9.28 -3.59 -0.60
CA ASP A 330 8.33 -4.70 -0.58
C ASP A 330 8.28 -5.40 -1.95
N HIS A 331 8.44 -4.66 -3.03
CA HIS A 331 8.59 -5.13 -4.41
C HIS A 331 9.47 -4.18 -5.23
N VAL A 332 9.74 -4.57 -6.46
CA VAL A 332 10.35 -3.70 -7.47
C VAL A 332 9.24 -3.00 -8.24
N THR A 333 9.35 -1.68 -8.40
CA THR A 333 8.50 -0.89 -9.29
C THR A 333 9.37 -0.17 -10.30
N SER A 334 9.24 -0.55 -11.55
CA SER A 334 10.06 -0.04 -12.64
C SER A 334 9.69 1.38 -13.04
N SER A 335 10.59 2.32 -12.90
CA SER A 335 10.42 3.68 -13.45
C SER A 335 10.53 3.73 -14.98
N VAL A 336 10.94 2.61 -15.62
CA VAL A 336 11.03 2.51 -17.08
C VAL A 336 9.69 2.17 -17.72
N ASN A 337 8.90 1.32 -17.07
CA ASN A 337 7.62 0.84 -17.62
C ASN A 337 6.42 1.02 -16.71
N GLY A 338 6.62 1.57 -15.50
CA GLY A 338 5.55 1.85 -14.52
C GLY A 338 4.91 0.60 -13.91
N LYS A 339 5.58 -0.57 -13.94
CA LYS A 339 5.00 -1.84 -13.50
C LYS A 339 5.83 -2.50 -12.41
N HIS A 340 5.13 -3.26 -11.57
CA HIS A 340 5.78 -4.15 -10.62
C HIS A 340 6.42 -5.35 -11.31
N ASN A 341 7.51 -5.85 -10.74
CA ASN A 341 8.11 -7.11 -11.16
C ASN A 341 8.60 -7.93 -9.95
N LYS A 342 9.01 -9.18 -10.20
CA LYS A 342 9.38 -10.15 -9.16
C LYS A 342 10.89 -10.18 -8.85
N HIS A 343 11.64 -9.21 -9.33
CA HIS A 343 13.06 -9.16 -9.03
C HIS A 343 13.30 -9.00 -7.53
N ALA A 344 14.47 -9.42 -7.10
CA ALA A 344 14.90 -9.19 -5.73
C ALA A 344 14.99 -7.69 -5.42
N VAL A 345 14.66 -7.33 -4.20
CA VAL A 345 14.66 -5.93 -3.73
C VAL A 345 15.91 -5.64 -2.92
N PRO A 346 16.42 -4.40 -2.94
CA PRO A 346 17.47 -3.96 -2.04
C PRO A 346 17.06 -4.13 -0.57
N VAL A 347 17.94 -4.70 0.24
CA VAL A 347 17.76 -4.85 1.69
C VAL A 347 19.05 -4.44 2.41
N VAL A 348 18.93 -3.54 3.35
CA VAL A 348 19.99 -3.16 4.29
C VAL A 348 19.60 -3.64 5.68
N ALA A 349 20.45 -4.45 6.32
CA ALA A 349 20.25 -4.93 7.67
C ALA A 349 21.42 -4.48 8.55
N ALA A 350 21.13 -3.73 9.61
CA ALA A 350 22.13 -3.19 10.50
C ALA A 350 21.67 -3.23 11.97
N GLN A 351 22.65 -3.18 12.86
CA GLN A 351 22.44 -2.93 14.29
C GLN A 351 23.21 -1.68 14.69
N ILE A 352 22.58 -0.78 15.39
CA ILE A 352 23.23 0.42 15.94
C ILE A 352 23.25 0.35 17.46
N ASN A 353 24.21 1.06 18.06
CA ASN A 353 24.44 1.14 19.52
C ASN A 353 24.70 -0.22 20.18
N THR A 354 25.23 -1.17 19.44
CA THR A 354 25.60 -2.51 19.92
C THR A 354 26.63 -3.13 18.99
N ALA A 355 27.21 -4.27 19.41
CA ALA A 355 28.09 -5.03 18.55
C ALA A 355 27.34 -5.55 17.30
N THR A 356 27.92 -5.36 16.14
CA THR A 356 27.34 -5.81 14.88
C THR A 356 27.52 -7.32 14.74
N ILE A 357 26.44 -8.00 14.38
CA ILE A 357 26.46 -9.42 13.99
C ILE A 357 26.19 -9.48 12.48
N PRO A 358 27.12 -9.97 11.68
CA PRO A 358 26.87 -10.16 10.25
C PRO A 358 25.67 -11.09 10.04
N VAL A 359 24.77 -10.68 9.16
CA VAL A 359 23.61 -11.48 8.79
C VAL A 359 23.54 -11.60 7.28
N LYS A 360 23.08 -12.74 6.80
CA LYS A 360 22.79 -12.93 5.39
C LYS A 360 21.28 -12.87 5.21
N ILE A 361 20.82 -11.99 4.36
CA ILE A 361 19.42 -11.82 4.02
C ILE A 361 19.20 -12.23 2.57
N ASN A 362 18.48 -13.31 2.31
CA ASN A 362 18.19 -13.78 0.97
C ASN A 362 16.70 -13.66 0.62
N ASN A 363 15.84 -13.63 1.64
CA ASN A 363 14.38 -13.63 1.49
C ASN A 363 13.70 -12.96 2.70
N TYR A 364 12.38 -12.82 2.63
CA TYR A 364 11.58 -12.22 3.71
C TYR A 364 11.69 -12.95 5.05
N GLN A 365 11.90 -14.28 5.05
CA GLN A 365 12.02 -15.06 6.29
C GLN A 365 13.30 -14.69 7.05
N ASP A 366 14.39 -14.37 6.34
CA ASP A 366 15.63 -13.90 6.97
C ASP A 366 15.45 -12.51 7.57
N ILE A 367 14.67 -11.63 6.90
CA ILE A 367 14.26 -10.32 7.45
C ILE A 367 13.50 -10.51 8.76
N LEU A 368 12.50 -11.38 8.77
CA LEU A 368 11.73 -11.69 9.97
C LEU A 368 12.60 -12.25 11.10
N LYS A 369 13.45 -13.21 10.79
CA LYS A 369 14.39 -13.78 11.79
C LYS A 369 15.31 -12.71 12.38
N PHE A 370 15.74 -11.75 11.58
CA PHE A 370 16.59 -10.66 12.07
C PHE A 370 15.83 -9.70 12.99
N LEU A 371 14.62 -9.28 12.59
CA LEU A 371 13.81 -8.31 13.33
C LEU A 371 13.18 -8.89 14.58
N MET A 372 12.71 -10.16 14.51
CA MET A 372 11.89 -10.78 15.56
C MET A 372 12.70 -11.61 16.55
N ARG A 373 14.03 -11.63 16.47
CA ARG A 373 14.87 -12.30 17.45
C ARG A 373 14.54 -11.77 18.86
N ALA A 374 14.03 -12.62 19.72
CA ALA A 374 14.04 -12.36 21.15
C ALA A 374 15.48 -12.03 21.56
N SER A 375 15.66 -10.99 22.36
CA SER A 375 16.99 -10.65 22.87
C SER A 375 17.52 -11.87 23.65
N ASP A 376 18.55 -12.53 23.13
CA ASP A 376 19.38 -13.48 23.89
C ASP A 376 20.16 -12.71 24.98
N MET A 377 19.44 -12.13 25.93
CA MET A 377 20.00 -11.47 27.09
C MET A 377 19.09 -11.62 28.28
N ARG A 378 18.97 -12.85 28.77
CA ARG A 378 18.87 -13.14 30.19
C ARG A 378 19.87 -14.23 30.45
N GLY A 379 21.12 -13.85 30.52
CA GLY A 379 22.15 -14.57 31.25
C GLY A 379 22.32 -13.93 32.61
#